data_3c38999484113b3c149bcf6692e5157a
#
_entry.id   3c38999484113b3c149bcf6692e5157a
#
_cell.length_a   1.000
_cell.length_b   1.000
_cell.length_c   1.000
_cell.angle_alpha   90.00
_cell.angle_beta   90.00
_cell.angle_gamma   90.00
#
_symmetry.space_group_name_H-M   'P 1'
#
loop_
_entity.id
_entity.type
_entity.pdbx_description
1 polymer ?
#
loop_
_entity_poly.entity_id
_entity_poly.type
_entity_poly.pdbx_seq_one_letter_code
_entity_poly.pdbx_strand_id
1 'polypeptide(L)'
;MLRVPIAAIGTLNIVDVRSPAEFSGELAAPAHLPQEGGQIKGHIPTAKNIPWSKAANEDGTFRSEEELKSIYVSAGVDLAKDTIAYCRIGERSAFSWFVLHELLGVNNVKNYDGSWTEYGSLVGVPVAVGA
;
A
#
# COMPACT_ATOMS: atom_id res chain seq x y z
N MET A 1 6.20 9.52 13.90
CA MET A 1 5.55 8.24 13.58
C MET A 1 4.12 8.48 13.10
N LEU A 2 3.73 7.83 12.03
CA LEU A 2 2.39 7.96 11.50
C LEU A 2 1.39 7.19 12.36
N ARG A 3 0.30 7.84 12.71
CA ARG A 3 -0.80 7.20 13.43
C ARG A 3 -1.65 6.38 12.47
N VAL A 4 -2.61 5.62 13.02
CA VAL A 4 -3.59 4.88 12.22
C VAL A 4 -4.24 5.83 11.21
N PRO A 5 -4.26 5.49 9.91
CA PRO A 5 -4.67 6.41 8.85
C PRO A 5 -6.18 6.54 8.67
N ILE A 6 -6.97 6.43 9.72
CA ILE A 6 -8.44 6.53 9.62
C ILE A 6 -8.86 7.90 9.06
N ALA A 7 -8.21 8.97 9.51
CA ALA A 7 -8.52 10.32 9.05
C ALA A 7 -8.17 10.55 7.57
N ALA A 8 -7.34 9.69 6.99
CA ALA A 8 -6.94 9.80 5.58
C ALA A 8 -7.95 9.17 4.63
N ILE A 9 -8.87 8.34 5.15
CA ILE A 9 -9.86 7.64 4.33
C ILE A 9 -10.73 8.66 3.59
N GLY A 10 -10.69 8.63 2.26
CA GLY A 10 -11.47 9.53 1.41
C GLY A 10 -10.87 10.92 1.21
N THR A 11 -9.74 11.25 1.85
CA THR A 11 -9.12 12.59 1.73
C THR A 11 -7.73 12.55 1.10
N LEU A 12 -6.93 11.55 1.42
CA LEU A 12 -5.57 11.39 0.90
C LEU A 12 -5.50 10.15 0.01
N ASN A 13 -4.42 10.04 -0.76
CA ASN A 13 -4.13 8.78 -1.42
C ASN A 13 -3.71 7.75 -0.38
N ILE A 14 -4.29 6.57 -0.45
CA ILE A 14 -3.85 5.41 0.34
C ILE A 14 -3.48 4.32 -0.65
N VAL A 15 -2.24 3.87 -0.59
CA VAL A 15 -1.72 2.86 -1.51
C VAL A 15 -1.41 1.59 -0.74
N ASP A 16 -2.12 0.53 -1.07
CA ASP A 16 -1.87 -0.82 -0.54
C ASP A 16 -0.94 -1.53 -1.52
N VAL A 17 0.27 -1.83 -1.07
CA VAL A 17 1.30 -2.40 -1.94
C VAL A 17 1.41 -3.93 -1.83
N ARG A 18 0.46 -4.54 -1.12
CA ARG A 18 0.39 -6.00 -1.01
C ARG A 18 -0.08 -6.62 -2.31
N SER A 19 -0.09 -7.95 -2.38
CA SER A 19 -0.64 -8.66 -3.52
C SER A 19 -2.15 -8.40 -3.67
N PRO A 20 -2.70 -8.58 -4.88
CA PRO A 20 -4.15 -8.46 -5.07
C PRO A 20 -4.95 -9.40 -4.17
N ALA A 21 -4.46 -10.60 -3.92
CA ALA A 21 -5.16 -11.57 -3.06
C ALA A 21 -5.21 -11.12 -1.59
N GLU A 22 -4.14 -10.49 -1.10
CA GLU A 22 -4.14 -9.91 0.24
C GLU A 22 -5.10 -8.72 0.31
N PHE A 23 -5.08 -7.88 -0.72
CA PHE A 23 -5.92 -6.69 -0.79
C PHE A 23 -7.41 -7.06 -0.81
N SER A 24 -7.79 -8.02 -1.63
CA SER A 24 -9.19 -8.43 -1.78
C SER A 24 -9.74 -9.16 -0.55
N GLY A 25 -8.87 -9.72 0.27
CA GLY A 25 -9.25 -10.51 1.42
C GLY A 25 -9.24 -12.01 1.17
N GLU A 26 -8.71 -12.46 0.04
CA GLU A 26 -8.53 -13.91 -0.21
C GLU A 26 -7.45 -14.50 0.69
N LEU A 27 -6.40 -13.71 0.96
CA LEU A 27 -5.29 -14.09 1.84
C LEU A 27 -5.15 -13.08 2.96
N ALA A 28 -4.74 -13.55 4.14
CA ALA A 28 -4.39 -12.68 5.26
C ALA A 28 -2.92 -12.26 5.20
N ALA A 29 -2.07 -13.05 4.56
CA ALA A 29 -0.63 -12.83 4.44
C ALA A 29 -0.14 -13.45 3.14
N PRO A 30 1.12 -13.16 2.71
CA PRO A 30 1.69 -13.80 1.54
C PRO A 30 1.60 -15.33 1.64
N ALA A 31 1.35 -15.97 0.50
CA ALA A 31 1.14 -17.43 0.48
C ALA A 31 2.33 -18.22 1.01
N HIS A 32 3.55 -17.69 0.84
CA HIS A 32 4.77 -18.33 1.34
C HIS A 32 5.04 -18.07 2.83
N LEU A 33 4.19 -17.29 3.49
CA LEU A 33 4.31 -16.95 4.91
C LEU A 33 2.98 -17.23 5.63
N PRO A 34 2.46 -18.47 5.57
CA PRO A 34 1.13 -18.77 6.12
C PRO A 34 1.05 -18.56 7.65
N GLN A 35 2.17 -18.63 8.35
CA GLN A 35 2.22 -18.41 9.79
C GLN A 35 1.94 -16.95 10.17
N GLU A 36 2.01 -16.06 9.23
CA GLU A 36 1.75 -14.64 9.47
C GLU A 36 0.29 -14.23 9.28
N GLY A 37 -0.55 -15.18 8.91
CA GLY A 37 -1.99 -14.96 8.88
C GLY A 37 -2.53 -14.75 10.29
N GLY A 38 -3.78 -14.38 10.40
CA GLY A 38 -4.45 -14.23 11.69
C GLY A 38 -5.09 -12.88 11.94
N GLN A 39 -4.79 -11.87 11.13
CA GLN A 39 -5.52 -10.61 11.16
C GLN A 39 -6.80 -10.72 10.35
N ILE A 40 -7.68 -9.73 10.49
CA ILE A 40 -8.84 -9.57 9.62
C ILE A 40 -8.35 -9.44 8.17
N LYS A 41 -9.06 -10.09 7.27
CA LYS A 41 -8.73 -10.02 5.83
C LYS A 41 -9.36 -8.80 5.21
N GLY A 42 -8.68 -8.20 4.22
CA GLY A 42 -9.20 -7.07 3.48
C GLY A 42 -8.19 -5.92 3.41
N HIS A 43 -8.70 -4.69 3.26
CA HIS A 43 -7.87 -3.51 3.11
C HIS A 43 -8.53 -2.27 3.73
N ILE A 44 -7.76 -1.21 3.86
CA ILE A 44 -8.28 0.09 4.31
C ILE A 44 -9.21 0.63 3.22
N PRO A 45 -10.44 1.05 3.56
CA PRO A 45 -11.35 1.63 2.57
C PRO A 45 -10.71 2.78 1.80
N THR A 46 -11.02 2.90 0.53
CA THR A 46 -10.49 3.85 -0.45
C THR A 46 -9.04 3.60 -0.89
N ALA A 47 -8.33 2.64 -0.31
CA ALA A 47 -6.99 2.31 -0.75
C ALA A 47 -6.99 1.78 -2.19
N LYS A 48 -5.95 2.13 -2.92
CA LYS A 48 -5.69 1.60 -4.26
C LYS A 48 -4.66 0.51 -4.17
N ASN A 49 -4.91 -0.62 -4.80
CA ASN A 49 -3.96 -1.73 -4.78
C ASN A 49 -2.94 -1.57 -5.89
N ILE A 50 -1.73 -1.25 -5.52
CA ILE A 50 -0.60 -1.15 -6.45
C ILE A 50 0.53 -1.99 -5.86
N PRO A 51 0.59 -3.28 -6.19
CA PRO A 51 1.63 -4.15 -5.65
C PRO A 51 3.03 -3.56 -5.87
N TRP A 52 3.86 -3.64 -4.84
CA TRP A 52 5.20 -3.05 -4.89
C TRP A 52 6.02 -3.57 -6.08
N SER A 53 5.82 -4.82 -6.44
CA SER A 53 6.56 -5.45 -7.54
C SER A 53 6.31 -4.81 -8.90
N LYS A 54 5.20 -4.10 -9.07
CA LYS A 54 4.92 -3.40 -10.33
C LYS A 54 5.90 -2.27 -10.61
N ALA A 55 6.57 -1.77 -9.59
CA ALA A 55 7.56 -0.70 -9.75
C ALA A 55 8.94 -1.21 -10.14
N ALA A 56 9.14 -2.51 -10.19
CA ALA A 56 10.42 -3.12 -10.50
C ALA A 56 10.37 -3.92 -11.80
N ASN A 57 11.50 -3.95 -12.50
CA ASN A 57 11.72 -4.85 -13.61
C ASN A 57 12.05 -6.25 -13.09
N GLU A 58 12.03 -7.26 -13.96
CA GLU A 58 12.35 -8.63 -13.59
C GLU A 58 13.73 -8.78 -12.95
N ASP A 59 14.69 -7.97 -13.38
CA ASP A 59 16.04 -7.99 -12.84
C ASP A 59 16.21 -7.25 -11.51
N GLY A 60 15.13 -6.72 -10.96
CA GLY A 60 15.13 -6.02 -9.69
C GLY A 60 15.42 -4.52 -9.78
N THR A 61 15.68 -3.99 -10.97
CA THR A 61 15.87 -2.54 -11.13
C THR A 61 14.53 -1.83 -11.17
N PHE A 62 14.53 -0.53 -10.87
CA PHE A 62 13.32 0.28 -10.98
C PHE A 62 12.93 0.48 -12.43
N ARG A 63 11.63 0.55 -12.69
CA ARG A 63 11.11 0.96 -14.00
C ARG A 63 11.43 2.44 -14.21
N SER A 64 11.29 2.90 -15.47
CA SER A 64 11.52 4.29 -15.81
C SER A 64 10.51 5.20 -15.10
N GLU A 65 10.87 6.49 -14.97
CA GLU A 65 9.98 7.48 -14.36
C GLU A 65 8.62 7.53 -15.06
N GLU A 66 8.62 7.49 -16.38
CA GLU A 66 7.38 7.51 -17.16
C GLU A 66 6.50 6.29 -16.90
N GLU A 67 7.10 5.11 -16.85
CA GLU A 67 6.38 3.88 -16.54
C GLU A 67 5.82 3.91 -15.11
N LEU A 68 6.63 4.35 -14.14
CA LEU A 68 6.21 4.46 -12.75
C LEU A 68 5.03 5.43 -12.61
N LYS A 69 5.14 6.60 -13.24
CA LYS A 69 4.08 7.60 -13.23
C LYS A 69 2.76 7.02 -13.78
N SER A 70 2.86 6.32 -14.91
CA SER A 70 1.71 5.69 -15.55
C SER A 70 1.05 4.65 -14.64
N ILE A 71 1.84 3.84 -13.94
CA ILE A 71 1.33 2.81 -13.04
C ILE A 71 0.46 3.43 -11.93
N TYR A 72 0.97 4.46 -11.27
CA TYR A 72 0.24 5.08 -10.16
C TYR A 72 -0.96 5.90 -10.63
N VAL A 73 -0.79 6.70 -11.66
CA VAL A 73 -1.88 7.54 -12.18
C VAL A 73 -3.00 6.68 -12.75
N SER A 74 -2.68 5.62 -13.48
CA SER A 74 -3.69 4.70 -14.04
C SER A 74 -4.50 4.00 -12.94
N ALA A 75 -3.91 3.81 -11.77
CA ALA A 75 -4.60 3.20 -10.64
C ALA A 75 -5.45 4.21 -9.85
N GLY A 76 -5.41 5.48 -10.20
CA GLY A 76 -6.22 6.51 -9.57
C GLY A 76 -5.50 7.32 -8.50
N VAL A 77 -4.17 7.25 -8.45
CA VAL A 77 -3.38 8.06 -7.50
C VAL A 77 -3.16 9.45 -8.08
N ASP A 78 -3.52 10.46 -7.32
CA ASP A 78 -3.22 11.85 -7.66
C ASP A 78 -1.86 12.22 -7.04
N LEU A 79 -0.84 12.32 -7.88
CA LEU A 79 0.54 12.56 -7.44
C LEU A 79 0.73 13.93 -6.77
N ALA A 80 -0.24 14.84 -6.88
CA ALA A 80 -0.20 16.15 -6.23
C ALA A 80 -0.73 16.12 -4.79
N LYS A 81 -1.35 15.01 -4.37
CA LYS A 81 -1.92 14.87 -3.03
C LYS A 81 -0.98 14.13 -2.10
N ASP A 82 -1.16 14.38 -0.81
CA ASP A 82 -0.50 13.60 0.23
C ASP A 82 -0.87 12.14 0.09
N THR A 83 0.08 11.27 0.36
CA THR A 83 -0.04 9.83 0.11
C THR A 83 0.46 9.03 1.30
N ILE A 84 -0.24 7.97 1.60
CA ILE A 84 0.17 6.99 2.61
C ILE A 84 0.31 5.65 1.92
N ALA A 85 1.44 4.99 2.11
CA ALA A 85 1.68 3.63 1.60
C ALA A 85 1.72 2.66 2.78
N TYR A 86 1.14 1.49 2.60
CA TYR A 86 1.20 0.44 3.60
C TYR A 86 1.26 -0.94 2.95
N CYS A 87 1.77 -1.89 3.70
CA CYS A 87 1.74 -3.30 3.31
C CYS A 87 1.27 -4.14 4.50
N ARG A 88 1.96 -5.20 4.83
CA ARG A 88 1.63 -6.00 6.01
C ARG A 88 2.38 -5.52 7.25
N ILE A 89 3.69 -5.27 7.13
CA ILE A 89 4.56 -4.87 8.24
C ILE A 89 5.40 -3.61 7.97
N GLY A 90 5.13 -2.89 6.87
CA GLY A 90 5.87 -1.68 6.51
C GLY A 90 7.10 -1.90 5.64
N GLU A 91 7.51 -3.14 5.41
CA GLU A 91 8.72 -3.47 4.63
C GLU A 91 8.54 -3.23 3.14
N ARG A 92 7.53 -3.87 2.54
CA ARG A 92 7.24 -3.71 1.10
C ARG A 92 6.83 -2.28 0.78
N SER A 93 6.13 -1.63 1.67
CA SER A 93 5.69 -0.25 1.47
C SER A 93 6.83 0.76 1.59
N ALA A 94 7.91 0.42 2.26
CA ALA A 94 9.11 1.26 2.25
C ALA A 94 9.70 1.38 0.85
N PHE A 95 9.66 0.30 0.07
CA PHE A 95 10.07 0.31 -1.34
C PHE A 95 9.20 1.27 -2.15
N SER A 96 7.87 1.16 -2.01
CA SER A 96 6.94 2.03 -2.72
C SER A 96 7.03 3.48 -2.26
N TRP A 97 7.31 3.71 -0.98
CA TRP A 97 7.58 5.05 -0.47
C TRP A 97 8.78 5.68 -1.19
N PHE A 98 9.86 4.91 -1.36
CA PHE A 98 11.05 5.39 -2.07
C PHE A 98 10.71 5.76 -3.51
N VAL A 99 9.95 4.91 -4.20
CA VAL A 99 9.52 5.18 -5.58
C VAL A 99 8.73 6.49 -5.65
N LEU A 100 7.73 6.65 -4.81
CA LEU A 100 6.87 7.83 -4.84
C LEU A 100 7.61 9.09 -4.42
N HIS A 101 8.38 9.03 -3.34
CA HIS A 101 9.06 10.20 -2.78
C HIS A 101 10.28 10.59 -3.60
N GLU A 102 11.18 9.64 -3.84
CA GLU A 102 12.48 9.93 -4.44
C GLU A 102 12.48 9.90 -5.96
N LEU A 103 11.76 8.97 -6.56
CA LEU A 103 11.77 8.83 -8.02
C LEU A 103 10.68 9.67 -8.69
N LEU A 104 9.51 9.79 -8.09
CA LEU A 104 8.40 10.56 -8.66
C LEU A 104 8.23 11.95 -8.03
N GLY A 105 8.97 12.26 -6.98
CA GLY A 105 8.96 13.58 -6.37
C GLY A 105 7.67 13.97 -5.65
N VAL A 106 6.93 13.00 -5.16
CA VAL A 106 5.73 13.29 -4.35
C VAL A 106 6.18 13.83 -3.00
N ASN A 107 5.80 15.07 -2.69
CA ASN A 107 6.34 15.79 -1.54
C ASN A 107 5.98 15.19 -0.19
N ASN A 108 4.73 14.78 -0.02
CA ASN A 108 4.27 14.28 1.26
C ASN A 108 3.79 12.84 1.13
N VAL A 109 4.73 11.92 1.19
CA VAL A 109 4.49 10.48 1.22
C VAL A 109 4.96 9.94 2.55
N LYS A 110 4.13 9.14 3.19
CA LYS A 110 4.47 8.51 4.45
C LYS A 110 4.29 7.00 4.33
N ASN A 111 5.21 6.27 4.93
CA ASN A 111 5.09 4.83 5.09
C ASN A 111 4.39 4.56 6.41
N TYR A 112 3.25 3.89 6.36
CA TYR A 112 2.54 3.48 7.57
C TYR A 112 3.22 2.21 8.12
N ASP A 113 4.12 2.40 9.04
CA ASP A 113 4.95 1.34 9.61
C ASP A 113 4.15 0.20 10.22
N GLY A 114 3.09 0.50 10.97
CA GLY A 114 2.24 -0.51 11.58
C GLY A 114 1.57 -1.38 10.54
N SER A 115 1.22 -0.80 9.40
CA SER A 115 0.64 -1.48 8.26
C SER A 115 -0.56 -2.35 8.64
N TRP A 116 -0.82 -3.42 7.88
CA TRP A 116 -1.99 -4.25 8.13
C TRP A 116 -1.91 -5.01 9.46
N THR A 117 -0.71 -5.33 9.91
CA THR A 117 -0.53 -5.99 11.21
C THR A 117 -1.12 -5.16 12.35
N GLU A 118 -0.95 -3.84 12.30
CA GLU A 118 -1.56 -2.94 13.28
C GLU A 118 -3.03 -2.68 12.94
N TYR A 119 -3.31 -2.23 11.73
CA TYR A 119 -4.66 -1.80 11.34
C TYR A 119 -5.66 -2.94 11.43
N GLY A 120 -5.32 -4.12 10.93
CA GLY A 120 -6.19 -5.29 10.94
C GLY A 120 -6.41 -5.90 12.32
N SER A 121 -5.65 -5.44 13.33
CA SER A 121 -5.78 -5.90 14.71
C SER A 121 -6.57 -4.91 15.57
N LEU A 122 -6.91 -3.74 15.04
CA LEU A 122 -7.65 -2.73 15.79
C LEU A 122 -9.15 -3.06 15.81
N VAL A 123 -9.78 -2.74 16.94
CA VAL A 123 -11.22 -2.94 17.12
C VAL A 123 -11.96 -1.72 16.57
N GLY A 124 -12.98 -1.95 15.77
CA GLY A 124 -13.89 -0.88 15.34
C GLY A 124 -13.40 -0.04 14.16
N VAL A 125 -12.27 -0.40 13.54
CA VAL A 125 -11.81 0.31 12.35
C VAL A 125 -12.53 -0.23 11.11
N PRO A 126 -12.78 0.62 10.10
CA PRO A 126 -13.44 0.17 8.87
C PRO A 126 -12.51 -0.70 8.04
N VAL A 127 -13.06 -1.76 7.45
CA VAL A 127 -12.34 -2.69 6.58
C VAL A 127 -13.19 -2.95 5.35
N ALA A 128 -12.55 -2.91 4.17
CA ALA A 128 -13.18 -3.26 2.91
C ALA A 128 -12.62 -4.58 2.40
N VAL A 129 -13.44 -5.35 1.69
CA VAL A 129 -13.04 -6.59 1.03
C VAL A 129 -13.45 -6.53 -0.44
N GLY A 130 -12.79 -7.33 -1.27
CA GLY A 130 -13.02 -7.33 -2.70
C GLY A 130 -12.03 -6.42 -3.43
N ALA A 131 -12.08 -6.49 -4.73
CA ALA A 131 -11.15 -5.75 -5.58
C ALA A 131 -11.43 -4.24 -5.59
#